data_7d8cb5a33e9bdafa9c22490eeb11a3a7
#
_entry.id   7d8cb5a33e9bdafa9c22490eeb11a3a7
#
_cell.length_a   1.000
_cell.length_b   1.000
_cell.length_c   1.000
_cell.angle_alpha   90.00
_cell.angle_beta   90.00
_cell.angle_gamma   90.00
#
_symmetry.space_group_name_H-M   'P 1'
#
loop_
_entity.id
_entity.type
_entity.pdbx_description
1 polymer ?
#
loop_
_entity_poly.entity_id
_entity_poly.type
_entity_poly.pdbx_seq_one_letter_code
_entity_poly.pdbx_strand_id
1 'polypeptide(L)'
;MTDKRAVRRAMRARRMALAECERAQAAQDVAGRILAWPVYRAARTVFAYVAARGEVDLGPVLCDVLASGRTLLLPRCEADGAMTARRVQTLDELAPGTWGLDEPGPDAPVCAPGRIDLALVPGVAFGRDGVRVGQGGGYYDRYLPGLRGVAAGVGYDFQIVDGLQASAHDVPVAFVVTPGGIIRCGQE
;
A
#
# COMPACT_ATOMS: atom_id res chain seq x y z
N MET A 1 25.40 1.93 -7.49
CA MET A 1 24.00 1.86 -7.99
C MET A 1 23.29 0.71 -7.29
N THR A 2 22.25 1.01 -6.52
CA THR A 2 21.49 -0.04 -5.81
C THR A 2 20.64 -0.82 -6.82
N ASP A 3 20.98 -2.08 -7.05
CA ASP A 3 20.23 -2.96 -7.97
C ASP A 3 18.84 -3.27 -7.39
N LYS A 4 17.79 -2.71 -8.00
CA LYS A 4 16.39 -2.96 -7.60
C LYS A 4 16.00 -4.44 -7.59
N ARG A 5 16.66 -5.28 -8.42
CA ARG A 5 16.42 -6.75 -8.42
C ARG A 5 17.00 -7.40 -7.17
N ALA A 6 18.20 -7.00 -6.78
CA ALA A 6 18.82 -7.48 -5.55
C ALA A 6 18.02 -7.04 -4.32
N VAL A 7 17.58 -5.76 -4.26
CA VAL A 7 16.72 -5.25 -3.19
C VAL A 7 15.41 -6.05 -3.10
N ARG A 8 14.73 -6.28 -4.23
CA ARG A 8 13.49 -7.10 -4.24
C ARG A 8 13.72 -8.49 -3.67
N ARG A 9 14.80 -9.16 -4.08
CA ARG A 9 15.12 -10.50 -3.60
C ARG A 9 15.39 -10.52 -2.09
N ALA A 10 16.23 -9.62 -1.60
CA ALA A 10 16.59 -9.54 -0.19
C ALA A 10 15.38 -9.21 0.71
N MET A 11 14.59 -8.20 0.35
CA MET A 11 13.45 -7.77 1.15
C MET A 11 12.32 -8.79 1.14
N ARG A 12 12.06 -9.47 0.01
CA ARG A 12 11.09 -10.57 -0.04
C ARG A 12 11.51 -11.74 0.85
N ALA A 13 12.77 -12.13 0.79
CA ALA A 13 13.29 -13.19 1.64
C ALA A 13 13.13 -12.84 3.12
N ARG A 14 13.46 -11.60 3.51
CA ARG A 14 13.33 -11.13 4.88
C ARG A 14 11.87 -11.09 5.34
N ARG A 15 10.93 -10.62 4.50
CA ARG A 15 9.50 -10.66 4.80
C ARG A 15 8.98 -12.08 5.04
N MET A 16 9.36 -13.00 4.17
CA MET A 16 8.92 -14.41 4.27
C MET A 16 9.52 -15.15 5.47
N ALA A 17 10.66 -14.68 5.98
CA ALA A 17 11.31 -15.23 7.15
C ALA A 17 10.74 -14.76 8.49
N LEU A 18 9.88 -13.71 8.49
CA LEU A 18 9.23 -13.22 9.72
C LEU A 18 8.32 -14.31 10.30
N ALA A 19 8.41 -14.49 11.62
CA ALA A 19 7.46 -15.31 12.35
C ALA A 19 6.04 -14.73 12.30
N GLU A 20 5.04 -15.57 12.48
CA GLU A 20 3.63 -15.11 12.47
C GLU A 20 3.36 -14.06 13.56
N CYS A 21 3.90 -14.25 14.76
CA CYS A 21 3.77 -13.27 15.85
C CYS A 21 4.41 -11.92 15.53
N GLU A 22 5.55 -11.89 14.82
CA GLU A 22 6.20 -10.65 14.40
C GLU A 22 5.35 -9.92 13.34
N ARG A 23 4.77 -10.66 12.41
CA ARG A 23 3.84 -10.10 11.41
C ARG A 23 2.58 -9.54 12.06
N ALA A 24 1.99 -10.28 13.00
CA ALA A 24 0.80 -9.85 13.73
C ALA A 24 1.07 -8.59 14.56
N GLN A 25 2.20 -8.55 15.27
CA GLN A 25 2.60 -7.36 16.04
C GLN A 25 2.81 -6.15 15.13
N ALA A 26 3.53 -6.32 14.02
CA ALA A 26 3.76 -5.25 13.06
C ALA A 26 2.46 -4.72 12.45
N ALA A 27 1.49 -5.60 12.16
CA ALA A 27 0.17 -5.21 11.66
C ALA A 27 -0.58 -4.36 12.69
N GLN A 28 -0.56 -4.75 13.97
CA GLN A 28 -1.18 -3.98 15.06
C GLN A 28 -0.53 -2.60 15.24
N ASP A 29 0.80 -2.54 15.25
CA ASP A 29 1.55 -1.29 15.41
C ASP A 29 1.26 -0.32 14.25
N VAL A 30 1.31 -0.81 13.02
CA VAL A 30 1.00 -0.01 11.82
C VAL A 30 -0.45 0.46 11.84
N ALA A 31 -1.39 -0.43 12.15
CA ALA A 31 -2.80 -0.07 12.26
C ALA A 31 -3.02 1.02 13.32
N GLY A 32 -2.46 0.86 14.52
CA GLY A 32 -2.54 1.86 15.58
C GLY A 32 -2.02 3.24 15.15
N ARG A 33 -0.91 3.28 14.42
CA ARG A 33 -0.36 4.53 13.86
C ARG A 33 -1.27 5.16 12.81
N ILE A 34 -1.80 4.36 11.88
CA ILE A 34 -2.70 4.84 10.84
C ILE A 34 -3.98 5.38 11.46
N LEU A 35 -4.62 4.65 12.37
CA LEU A 35 -5.86 5.05 13.03
C LEU A 35 -5.72 6.34 13.84
N ALA A 36 -4.54 6.57 14.42
CA ALA A 36 -4.23 7.80 15.14
C ALA A 36 -3.83 8.97 14.23
N TRP A 37 -3.49 8.72 12.96
CA TRP A 37 -2.92 9.71 12.06
C TRP A 37 -3.94 10.74 11.58
N PRO A 38 -3.67 12.06 11.74
CA PRO A 38 -4.64 13.10 11.33
C PRO A 38 -5.02 13.05 9.85
N VAL A 39 -4.07 12.70 8.95
CA VAL A 39 -4.34 12.55 7.51
C VAL A 39 -5.36 11.43 7.26
N TYR A 40 -5.22 10.30 7.93
CA TYR A 40 -6.17 9.19 7.84
C TYR A 40 -7.54 9.56 8.41
N ARG A 41 -7.58 10.25 9.54
CA ARG A 41 -8.84 10.68 10.18
C ARG A 41 -9.62 11.67 9.33
N ALA A 42 -8.94 12.52 8.56
CA ALA A 42 -9.55 13.47 7.65
C ALA A 42 -10.02 12.84 6.33
N ALA A 43 -9.47 11.69 5.95
CA ALA A 43 -9.77 11.01 4.69
C ALA A 43 -11.17 10.40 4.70
N ARG A 44 -11.99 10.70 3.69
CA ARG A 44 -13.31 10.11 3.46
C ARG A 44 -13.26 8.94 2.49
N THR A 45 -12.33 8.98 1.55
CA THR A 45 -12.11 7.94 0.54
C THR A 45 -10.69 7.41 0.70
N VAL A 46 -10.58 6.18 1.17
CA VAL A 46 -9.30 5.49 1.42
C VAL A 46 -9.11 4.37 0.40
N PHE A 47 -8.03 4.44 -0.36
CA PHE A 47 -7.56 3.36 -1.21
C PHE A 47 -6.48 2.59 -0.46
N ALA A 48 -6.67 1.30 -0.31
CA ALA A 48 -5.75 0.42 0.43
C ALA A 48 -5.51 -0.87 -0.36
N TYR A 49 -4.86 -1.85 0.23
CA TYR A 49 -4.60 -3.16 -0.36
C TYR A 49 -4.96 -4.28 0.61
N VAL A 50 -5.23 -5.47 0.08
CA VAL A 50 -5.27 -6.72 0.84
C VAL A 50 -3.86 -7.29 0.86
N ALA A 51 -3.35 -7.59 2.06
CA ALA A 51 -1.98 -8.01 2.23
C ALA A 51 -1.71 -9.37 1.58
N ALA A 52 -0.63 -9.46 0.84
CA ALA A 52 -0.19 -10.69 0.21
C ALA A 52 1.32 -10.87 0.36
N ARG A 53 1.79 -12.10 0.24
CA ARG A 53 3.24 -12.41 0.18
C ARG A 53 4.03 -11.80 1.36
N GLY A 54 3.43 -11.86 2.56
CA GLY A 54 4.03 -11.34 3.79
C GLY A 54 4.05 -9.82 3.89
N GLU A 55 3.23 -9.09 3.15
CA GLU A 55 3.01 -7.65 3.36
C GLU A 55 2.39 -7.37 4.72
N VAL A 56 2.53 -6.15 5.22
CA VAL A 56 1.88 -5.75 6.47
C VAL A 56 0.37 -5.82 6.28
N ASP A 57 -0.29 -6.55 7.15
CA ASP A 57 -1.75 -6.69 7.11
C ASP A 57 -2.44 -5.38 7.54
N LEU A 58 -3.32 -4.89 6.69
CA LEU A 58 -4.15 -3.71 6.93
C LEU A 58 -5.57 -4.08 7.38
N GLY A 59 -5.89 -5.32 7.65
CA GLY A 59 -7.22 -5.78 8.06
C GLY A 59 -7.91 -4.87 9.07
N PRO A 60 -7.27 -4.49 10.20
CA PRO A 60 -7.87 -3.57 11.16
C PRO A 60 -8.20 -2.19 10.59
N VAL A 61 -7.39 -1.66 9.65
CA VAL A 61 -7.64 -0.37 8.98
C VAL A 61 -8.79 -0.50 7.99
N LEU A 62 -8.84 -1.59 7.20
CA LEU A 62 -9.94 -1.85 6.27
C LEU A 62 -11.28 -1.93 7.00
N CYS A 63 -11.32 -2.67 8.12
CA CYS A 63 -12.50 -2.78 8.98
C CYS A 63 -12.94 -1.43 9.55
N ASP A 64 -11.99 -0.60 10.01
CA ASP A 64 -12.31 0.74 10.55
C ASP A 64 -12.88 1.67 9.47
N VAL A 65 -12.34 1.65 8.23
CA VAL A 65 -12.90 2.44 7.13
C VAL A 65 -14.36 2.06 6.87
N LEU A 66 -14.66 0.76 6.80
CA LEU A 66 -16.00 0.26 6.57
C LEU A 66 -16.94 0.58 7.74
N ALA A 67 -16.52 0.32 8.97
CA ALA A 67 -17.31 0.56 10.18
C ALA A 67 -17.64 2.04 10.40
N SER A 68 -16.74 2.95 9.96
CA SER A 68 -16.96 4.40 10.05
C SER A 68 -17.82 4.98 8.91
N GLY A 69 -18.33 4.16 8.00
CA GLY A 69 -19.14 4.60 6.85
C GLY A 69 -18.34 5.35 5.78
N ARG A 70 -17.02 5.33 5.84
CA ARG A 70 -16.14 5.89 4.82
C ARG A 70 -16.07 5.00 3.59
N THR A 71 -15.60 5.54 2.49
CA THR A 71 -15.44 4.77 1.25
C THR A 71 -14.12 4.00 1.28
N LEU A 72 -14.21 2.66 1.29
CA LEU A 72 -13.06 1.78 1.08
C LEU A 72 -12.94 1.45 -0.41
N LEU A 73 -11.73 1.63 -0.94
CA LEU A 73 -11.36 1.23 -2.28
C LEU A 73 -10.21 0.22 -2.21
N LEU A 74 -10.31 -0.84 -2.99
CA LEU A 74 -9.25 -1.84 -3.14
C LEU A 74 -8.85 -1.96 -4.62
N PRO A 75 -7.60 -2.36 -4.89
CA PRO A 75 -7.11 -2.52 -6.25
C PRO A 75 -7.75 -3.75 -6.93
N ARG A 76 -8.02 -3.60 -8.22
CA ARG A 76 -8.29 -4.70 -9.13
C ARG A 76 -7.35 -4.60 -10.33
N CYS A 77 -6.70 -5.72 -10.65
CA CYS A 77 -5.89 -5.83 -11.87
C CYS A 77 -6.81 -6.14 -13.06
N GLU A 78 -6.73 -5.33 -14.10
CA GLU A 78 -7.49 -5.52 -15.31
C GLU A 78 -6.72 -6.39 -16.34
N ALA A 79 -7.43 -6.97 -17.30
CA ALA A 79 -6.84 -7.88 -18.29
C ALA A 79 -5.78 -7.22 -19.18
N ASP A 80 -5.87 -5.91 -19.39
CA ASP A 80 -4.91 -5.11 -20.16
C ASP A 80 -3.65 -4.72 -19.35
N GLY A 81 -3.54 -5.19 -18.09
CA GLY A 81 -2.45 -4.85 -17.18
C GLY A 81 -2.58 -3.48 -16.51
N ALA A 82 -3.73 -2.81 -16.63
CA ALA A 82 -4.06 -1.65 -15.85
C ALA A 82 -4.48 -2.04 -14.41
N MET A 83 -4.62 -1.05 -13.55
CA MET A 83 -5.19 -1.21 -12.21
C MET A 83 -6.29 -0.20 -12.01
N THR A 84 -7.42 -0.65 -11.48
CA THR A 84 -8.52 0.22 -11.07
C THR A 84 -8.71 0.17 -9.56
N ALA A 85 -9.15 1.27 -8.95
CA ALA A 85 -9.61 1.29 -7.57
C ALA A 85 -11.13 1.07 -7.56
N ARG A 86 -11.59 0.04 -6.86
CA ARG A 86 -12.98 -0.34 -6.81
C ARG A 86 -13.54 -0.26 -5.41
N ARG A 87 -14.77 0.24 -5.30
CA ARG A 87 -15.45 0.39 -4.02
C ARG A 87 -15.86 -0.99 -3.49
N VAL A 88 -15.61 -1.19 -2.19
CA VAL A 88 -15.97 -2.39 -1.44
C VAL A 88 -16.89 -2.00 -0.29
N GLN A 89 -17.95 -2.78 -0.04
CA GLN A 89 -18.89 -2.56 1.06
C GLN A 89 -18.61 -3.53 2.22
N THR A 90 -18.16 -4.73 1.91
CA THR A 90 -17.70 -5.72 2.89
C THR A 90 -16.48 -6.45 2.36
N LEU A 91 -15.66 -7.01 3.25
CA LEU A 91 -14.49 -7.81 2.81
C LEU A 91 -14.90 -9.18 2.27
N ASP A 92 -16.12 -9.63 2.56
CA ASP A 92 -16.68 -10.90 2.05
C ASP A 92 -17.02 -10.86 0.55
N GLU A 93 -17.05 -9.65 -0.05
CA GLU A 93 -17.25 -9.48 -1.50
C GLU A 93 -15.97 -9.80 -2.32
N LEU A 94 -14.84 -9.95 -1.64
CA LEU A 94 -13.59 -10.23 -2.31
C LEU A 94 -13.54 -11.68 -2.79
N ALA A 95 -12.95 -11.87 -3.96
CA ALA A 95 -12.75 -13.18 -4.56
C ALA A 95 -11.33 -13.30 -5.13
N PRO A 96 -10.80 -14.51 -5.25
CA PRO A 96 -9.51 -14.73 -5.89
C PRO A 96 -9.47 -14.13 -7.29
N GLY A 97 -8.61 -13.15 -7.47
CA GLY A 97 -8.40 -12.44 -8.74
C GLY A 97 -7.05 -12.76 -9.35
N THR A 98 -6.45 -11.76 -9.98
CA THR A 98 -5.16 -11.88 -10.65
C THR A 98 -4.06 -12.24 -9.64
N TRP A 99 -3.22 -13.18 -9.98
CA TRP A 99 -2.12 -13.66 -9.14
C TRP A 99 -2.55 -14.32 -7.81
N GLY A 100 -3.81 -14.75 -7.69
CA GLY A 100 -4.35 -15.33 -6.45
C GLY A 100 -4.49 -14.30 -5.32
N LEU A 101 -4.60 -13.03 -5.66
CA LEU A 101 -4.89 -11.96 -4.70
C LEU A 101 -6.40 -11.82 -4.57
N ASP A 102 -6.88 -11.55 -3.36
CA ASP A 102 -8.29 -11.24 -3.15
C ASP A 102 -8.59 -9.83 -3.68
N GLU A 103 -9.45 -9.76 -4.68
CA GLU A 103 -9.80 -8.54 -5.42
C GLU A 103 -11.31 -8.29 -5.41
N PRO A 104 -11.75 -7.03 -5.51
CA PRO A 104 -13.16 -6.70 -5.76
C PRO A 104 -13.65 -7.31 -7.08
N GLY A 105 -14.94 -7.65 -7.16
CA GLY A 105 -15.56 -8.17 -8.37
C GLY A 105 -15.47 -7.20 -9.56
N PRO A 106 -15.64 -7.71 -10.80
CA PRO A 106 -15.57 -6.89 -12.03
C PRO A 106 -16.67 -5.82 -12.09
N ASP A 107 -17.79 -6.04 -11.42
CA ASP A 107 -18.93 -5.13 -11.41
C ASP A 107 -18.87 -4.10 -10.25
N ALA A 108 -17.90 -4.23 -9.34
CA ALA A 108 -17.71 -3.28 -8.26
C ALA A 108 -17.43 -1.87 -8.81
N PRO A 109 -18.06 -0.80 -8.24
CA PRO A 109 -17.95 0.55 -8.79
C PRO A 109 -16.52 1.06 -8.82
N VAL A 110 -16.08 1.55 -9.98
CA VAL A 110 -14.75 2.17 -10.17
C VAL A 110 -14.74 3.58 -9.60
N CYS A 111 -13.68 3.92 -8.90
CA CYS A 111 -13.41 5.27 -8.42
C CYS A 111 -12.21 5.87 -9.17
N ALA A 112 -12.37 7.08 -9.67
CA ALA A 112 -11.27 7.80 -10.31
C ALA A 112 -10.18 8.17 -9.29
N PRO A 113 -8.87 8.08 -9.63
CA PRO A 113 -7.77 8.36 -8.69
C PRO A 113 -7.86 9.73 -8.03
N GLY A 114 -8.31 10.75 -8.77
CA GLY A 114 -8.44 12.11 -8.26
C GLY A 114 -9.52 12.33 -7.19
N ARG A 115 -10.29 11.30 -6.83
CA ARG A 115 -11.31 11.31 -5.76
C ARG A 115 -10.85 10.61 -4.49
N ILE A 116 -9.64 10.11 -4.46
CA ILE A 116 -9.03 9.41 -3.33
C ILE A 116 -8.34 10.43 -2.44
N ASP A 117 -8.67 10.43 -1.15
CA ASP A 117 -8.04 11.33 -0.17
C ASP A 117 -6.73 10.76 0.37
N LEU A 118 -6.69 9.43 0.59
CA LEU A 118 -5.52 8.71 1.08
C LEU A 118 -5.37 7.39 0.33
N ALA A 119 -4.18 7.15 -0.22
CA ALA A 119 -3.77 5.87 -0.77
C ALA A 119 -2.70 5.23 0.12
N LEU A 120 -3.01 4.09 0.73
CA LEU A 120 -2.08 3.23 1.44
C LEU A 120 -1.54 2.20 0.45
N VAL A 121 -0.28 2.32 0.07
CA VAL A 121 0.29 1.54 -1.03
C VAL A 121 1.36 0.55 -0.56
N PRO A 122 1.36 -0.69 -1.05
CA PRO A 122 2.39 -1.66 -0.71
C PRO A 122 3.70 -1.36 -1.42
N GLY A 123 4.78 -1.85 -0.85
CA GLY A 123 6.09 -1.81 -1.47
C GLY A 123 7.00 -2.94 -1.01
N VAL A 124 8.07 -3.15 -1.74
CA VAL A 124 9.13 -4.08 -1.37
C VAL A 124 10.21 -3.35 -0.56
N ALA A 125 10.49 -2.11 -0.92
CA ALA A 125 11.39 -1.22 -0.19
C ALA A 125 10.96 0.23 -0.41
N PHE A 126 11.35 1.10 0.51
CA PHE A 126 11.06 2.54 0.50
C PHE A 126 12.32 3.33 0.87
N GLY A 127 12.58 4.39 0.13
CA GLY A 127 13.57 5.41 0.49
C GLY A 127 12.96 6.45 1.43
N ARG A 128 13.78 7.11 2.24
CA ARG A 128 13.34 8.25 3.06
C ARG A 128 12.93 9.46 2.20
N ASP A 129 13.35 9.48 0.96
CA ASP A 129 12.97 10.45 -0.08
C ASP A 129 11.62 10.12 -0.75
N GLY A 130 10.99 9.00 -0.38
CA GLY A 130 9.72 8.54 -0.92
C GLY A 130 9.83 7.60 -2.12
N VAL A 131 11.04 7.33 -2.60
CA VAL A 131 11.25 6.34 -3.67
C VAL A 131 10.71 4.99 -3.23
N ARG A 132 9.84 4.39 -4.05
CA ARG A 132 9.21 3.11 -3.77
C ARG A 132 9.68 2.05 -4.78
N VAL A 133 10.15 0.93 -4.27
CA VAL A 133 10.41 -0.27 -5.06
C VAL A 133 9.20 -1.21 -4.95
N GLY A 134 8.43 -1.33 -6.03
CA GLY A 134 7.29 -2.25 -6.12
C GLY A 134 7.71 -3.65 -6.55
N GLN A 135 6.71 -4.52 -6.75
CA GLN A 135 6.89 -5.93 -7.15
C GLN A 135 7.43 -6.12 -8.60
N GLY A 136 7.42 -5.09 -9.43
CA GLY A 136 7.95 -5.10 -10.80
C GLY A 136 6.88 -4.98 -11.89
N GLY A 137 5.59 -5.04 -11.56
CA GLY A 137 4.50 -4.89 -12.54
C GLY A 137 4.15 -3.44 -12.90
N GLY A 138 4.65 -2.44 -12.14
CA GLY A 138 4.45 -1.02 -12.39
C GLY A 138 3.01 -0.51 -12.21
N TYR A 139 2.11 -1.30 -11.61
CA TYR A 139 0.69 -0.95 -11.44
C TYR A 139 0.50 0.38 -10.70
N TYR A 140 1.13 0.53 -9.54
CA TYR A 140 1.03 1.76 -8.76
C TYR A 140 1.73 2.95 -9.42
N ASP A 141 2.84 2.72 -10.14
CA ASP A 141 3.56 3.80 -10.83
C ASP A 141 2.75 4.38 -12.00
N ARG A 142 1.88 3.57 -12.62
CA ARG A 142 0.92 4.04 -13.63
C ARG A 142 -0.33 4.65 -13.02
N TYR A 143 -0.72 4.23 -11.82
CA TYR A 143 -1.96 4.67 -11.17
C TYR A 143 -1.81 5.96 -10.38
N LEU A 144 -0.73 6.09 -9.60
CA LEU A 144 -0.51 7.21 -8.67
C LEU A 144 -0.42 8.60 -9.31
N PRO A 145 0.04 8.79 -10.57
CA PRO A 145 0.03 10.12 -11.21
C PRO A 145 -1.35 10.78 -11.27
N GLY A 146 -2.43 10.00 -11.26
CA GLY A 146 -3.81 10.51 -11.21
C GLY A 146 -4.32 10.86 -9.82
N LEU A 147 -3.58 10.52 -8.75
CA LEU A 147 -3.97 10.78 -7.37
C LEU A 147 -3.84 12.27 -7.04
N ARG A 148 -4.87 12.84 -6.39
CA ARG A 148 -4.82 14.21 -5.85
C ARG A 148 -4.63 14.24 -4.33
N GLY A 149 -4.95 13.17 -3.66
CA GLY A 149 -4.74 13.00 -2.22
C GLY A 149 -3.33 12.58 -1.86
N VAL A 150 -3.18 12.07 -0.66
CA VAL A 150 -1.89 11.64 -0.10
C VAL A 150 -1.60 10.19 -0.45
N ALA A 151 -0.42 9.89 -0.99
CA ALA A 151 0.11 8.53 -1.10
C ALA A 151 1.04 8.23 0.09
N ALA A 152 0.79 7.13 0.79
CA ALA A 152 1.63 6.64 1.87
C ALA A 152 2.02 5.18 1.62
N GLY A 153 3.32 4.90 1.59
CA GLY A 153 3.84 3.55 1.58
C GLY A 153 3.60 2.86 2.91
N VAL A 154 3.35 1.56 2.89
CA VAL A 154 3.23 0.75 4.12
C VAL A 154 4.21 -0.40 4.05
N GLY A 155 4.98 -0.59 5.11
CA GLY A 155 5.97 -1.65 5.18
C GLY A 155 6.53 -1.87 6.59
N TYR A 156 7.45 -2.81 6.69
CA TYR A 156 8.22 -3.06 7.91
C TYR A 156 9.39 -2.08 8.00
N ASP A 157 9.91 -1.84 9.20
CA ASP A 157 11.05 -0.93 9.43
C ASP A 157 12.27 -1.29 8.57
N PHE A 158 12.53 -2.57 8.39
CA PHE A 158 13.66 -3.03 7.58
C PHE A 158 13.50 -2.80 6.07
N GLN A 159 12.32 -2.41 5.62
CA GLN A 159 12.05 -2.05 4.21
C GLN A 159 12.43 -0.59 3.92
N ILE A 160 12.80 0.19 4.94
CA ILE A 160 13.42 1.50 4.75
C ILE A 160 14.88 1.26 4.35
N VAL A 161 15.22 1.68 3.14
CA VAL A 161 16.53 1.44 2.52
C VAL A 161 17.09 2.75 2.01
N ASP A 162 18.29 3.10 2.46
CA ASP A 162 18.97 4.30 2.00
C ASP A 162 19.57 4.11 0.60
N GLY A 163 19.65 5.20 -0.15
CA GLY A 163 20.29 5.22 -1.47
C GLY A 163 19.52 4.48 -2.57
N LEU A 164 18.20 4.30 -2.42
CA LEU A 164 17.36 3.82 -3.50
C LEU A 164 17.35 4.87 -4.63
N GLN A 165 17.56 4.41 -5.85
CA GLN A 165 17.52 5.30 -7.01
C GLN A 165 16.15 5.26 -7.68
N ALA A 166 15.53 6.44 -7.85
CA ALA A 166 14.33 6.58 -8.64
C ALA A 166 14.64 6.30 -10.13
N SER A 167 13.75 5.59 -10.80
CA SER A 167 13.71 5.52 -12.26
C SER A 167 12.74 6.60 -12.77
N ALA A 168 12.84 6.96 -14.04
CA ALA A 168 12.03 8.03 -14.64
C ALA A 168 10.51 7.84 -14.50
N HIS A 169 10.06 6.62 -14.26
CA HIS A 169 8.64 6.27 -14.13
C HIS A 169 8.20 5.99 -12.70
N ASP A 170 9.12 6.02 -11.72
CA ASP A 170 8.75 5.78 -10.33
C ASP A 170 8.02 7.02 -9.78
N VAL A 171 6.91 6.78 -9.09
CA VAL A 171 6.13 7.83 -8.41
C VAL A 171 6.42 7.74 -6.92
N PRO A 172 7.04 8.76 -6.32
CA PRO A 172 7.36 8.75 -4.90
C PRO A 172 6.09 8.87 -4.05
N VAL A 173 6.14 8.30 -2.85
CA VAL A 173 5.11 8.47 -1.82
C VAL A 173 5.46 9.66 -0.92
N ALA A 174 4.44 10.32 -0.37
CA ALA A 174 4.63 11.46 0.53
C ALA A 174 5.01 11.03 1.96
N PHE A 175 4.61 9.82 2.34
CA PHE A 175 4.88 9.24 3.66
C PHE A 175 5.19 7.75 3.54
N VAL A 176 5.88 7.21 4.55
CA VAL A 176 5.99 5.76 4.76
C VAL A 176 5.58 5.45 6.20
N VAL A 177 4.64 4.51 6.35
CA VAL A 177 4.17 4.02 7.65
C VAL A 177 4.81 2.68 7.94
N THR A 178 5.46 2.56 9.09
CA THR A 178 6.09 1.34 9.58
C THR A 178 5.71 1.08 11.03
N PRO A 179 5.98 -0.09 11.60
CA PRO A 179 5.85 -0.31 13.05
C PRO A 179 6.59 0.73 13.89
N GLY A 180 7.75 1.20 13.43
CA GLY A 180 8.56 2.21 14.11
C GLY A 180 7.99 3.62 14.07
N GLY A 181 7.19 3.98 13.05
CA GLY A 181 6.66 5.34 12.93
C GLY A 181 6.10 5.69 11.57
N ILE A 182 5.68 6.95 11.45
CA ILE A 182 5.27 7.57 10.19
C ILE A 182 6.40 8.52 9.76
N ILE A 183 7.02 8.20 8.64
CA ILE A 183 8.11 8.97 8.06
C ILE A 183 7.51 9.89 6.99
N ARG A 184 7.72 11.19 7.11
CA ARG A 184 7.42 12.14 6.05
C ARG A 184 8.61 12.17 5.09
N CYS A 185 8.35 11.87 3.82
CA CYS A 185 9.40 11.75 2.82
C CYS A 185 9.88 13.11 2.31
N GLY A 186 11.18 13.19 1.95
CA GLY A 186 11.77 14.42 1.36
C GLY A 186 11.97 15.57 2.33
N GLN A 187 11.91 15.35 3.64
CA GLN A 187 12.38 16.30 4.66
C GLN A 187 13.60 15.70 5.35
N GLU A 188 14.76 16.30 5.16
CA GLU A 188 15.93 16.16 6.02
C GLU A 188 15.79 17.06 7.25
#